data_50a75b06e083d07515bb42c093692ede
#
_entry.id   50a75b06e083d07515bb42c093692ede
#
_cell.length_a   1.000
_cell.length_b   1.000
_cell.length_c   1.000
_cell.angle_alpha   90.00
_cell.angle_beta   90.00
_cell.angle_gamma   90.00
#
_symmetry.space_group_name_H-M   'P 1'
#
loop_
_entity.id
_entity.type
_entity.pdbx_description
1 polymer ?
#
loop_
_entity_poly.entity_id
_entity_poly.type
_entity_poly.pdbx_seq_one_letter_code
_entity_poly.pdbx_strand_id
1 'polypeptide(L)'
;MTDRPQPRIQPLEEPFDDATGEVLVKMMPAGVPPIALFRTFARNLPMAMAMREWGGYELSRQLSLSMRQREIVINRVTALCGCEYEWGVHIAFFAD
;
A
#
# COMPACT_ATOMS: atom_id res chain seq x y z
N MET A 1 22.65 13.94 -9.21
CA MET A 1 21.89 13.89 -7.96
C MET A 1 20.46 14.31 -8.22
N THR A 2 19.52 13.52 -7.78
CA THR A 2 18.11 13.81 -8.03
C THR A 2 17.57 14.77 -6.96
N ASP A 3 17.02 15.88 -7.41
CA ASP A 3 16.38 16.85 -6.54
C ASP A 3 14.92 16.45 -6.27
N ARG A 4 14.73 15.22 -5.79
CA ARG A 4 13.40 14.80 -5.40
C ARG A 4 13.02 15.51 -4.11
N PRO A 5 11.84 16.16 -4.08
CA PRO A 5 11.38 16.75 -2.83
C PRO A 5 11.17 15.65 -1.79
N GLN A 6 11.55 15.95 -0.56
CA GLN A 6 11.29 15.04 0.54
C GLN A 6 9.80 15.02 0.86
N PRO A 7 9.23 13.85 1.22
CA PRO A 7 7.83 13.80 1.63
C PRO A 7 7.61 14.62 2.91
N ARG A 8 6.47 15.29 2.99
CA ARG A 8 6.12 16.08 4.17
C ARG A 8 5.92 15.20 5.41
N ILE A 9 5.46 13.97 5.21
CA ILE A 9 5.34 12.98 6.26
C ILE A 9 6.26 11.83 5.89
N GLN A 10 7.28 11.61 6.71
CA GLN A 10 8.24 10.53 6.45
C GLN A 10 7.63 9.19 6.85
N PRO A 11 7.86 8.12 6.06
CA PRO A 11 7.47 6.78 6.49
C PRO A 11 8.16 6.42 7.80
N LEU A 12 7.51 5.63 8.64
CA LEU A 12 8.15 5.08 9.81
C LEU A 12 9.27 4.13 9.39
N GLU A 13 10.35 4.13 10.16
CA GLU A 13 11.48 3.23 9.96
C GLU A 13 11.60 2.28 11.15
N GLU A 14 12.19 1.11 10.91
CA GLU A 14 12.49 0.18 11.99
C GLU A 14 13.47 0.79 13.00
N PRO A 15 13.38 0.43 14.29
CA PRO A 15 12.46 -0.57 14.85
C PRO A 15 11.04 0.00 15.06
N PHE A 16 10.03 -0.85 14.89
CA PHE A 16 8.63 -0.49 15.17
C PHE A 16 8.27 -0.95 16.57
N ASP A 17 7.33 -0.24 17.22
CA ASP A 17 6.74 -0.78 18.46
C ASP A 17 5.86 -2.00 18.11
N ASP A 18 5.48 -2.78 19.15
CA ASP A 18 4.77 -4.03 18.94
C ASP A 18 3.44 -3.84 18.21
N ALA A 19 2.67 -2.84 18.60
CA ALA A 19 1.36 -2.58 17.97
C ALA A 19 1.50 -2.21 16.50
N THR A 20 2.45 -1.34 16.18
CA THR A 20 2.73 -0.92 14.80
C THR A 20 3.22 -2.10 13.96
N GLY A 21 4.16 -2.87 14.50
CA GLY A 21 4.69 -4.05 13.82
C GLY A 21 3.62 -5.06 13.47
N GLU A 22 2.69 -5.33 14.40
CA GLU A 22 1.58 -6.25 14.15
C GLU A 22 0.69 -5.80 13.00
N VAL A 23 0.35 -4.52 12.97
CA VAL A 23 -0.51 -3.97 11.90
C VAL A 23 0.20 -4.05 10.56
N LEU A 24 1.47 -3.67 10.52
CA LEU A 24 2.24 -3.66 9.27
C LEU A 24 2.43 -5.06 8.69
N VAL A 25 2.70 -6.05 9.54
CA VAL A 25 2.86 -7.45 9.09
C VAL A 25 1.58 -7.94 8.40
N LYS A 26 0.43 -7.56 8.92
CA LYS A 26 -0.86 -8.00 8.37
C LYS A 26 -1.24 -7.28 7.07
N MET A 27 -0.56 -6.19 6.74
CA MET A 27 -0.78 -5.46 5.50
C MET A 27 0.00 -6.01 4.31
N MET A 28 0.92 -6.95 4.56
CA MET A 28 1.83 -7.47 3.54
C MET A 28 1.68 -8.98 3.39
N PRO A 29 2.04 -9.52 2.22
CA PRO A 29 2.22 -10.97 2.09
C PRO A 29 3.27 -11.49 3.08
N ALA A 30 3.15 -12.75 3.47
CA ALA A 30 4.06 -13.36 4.44
C ALA A 30 5.52 -13.22 3.99
N GLY A 31 6.36 -12.73 4.89
CA GLY A 31 7.79 -12.58 4.65
C GLY A 31 8.21 -11.35 3.85
N VAL A 32 7.26 -10.53 3.43
CA VAL A 32 7.58 -9.31 2.67
C VAL A 32 7.61 -8.12 3.61
N PRO A 33 8.70 -7.34 3.63
CA PRO A 33 8.77 -6.14 4.47
C PRO A 33 7.71 -5.11 4.08
N PRO A 34 7.22 -4.29 5.03
CA PRO A 34 6.20 -3.31 4.71
C PRO A 34 6.72 -2.20 3.79
N ILE A 35 5.93 -1.87 2.79
CA ILE A 35 6.26 -0.81 1.83
C ILE A 35 6.08 0.56 2.47
N ALA A 36 6.70 1.58 1.85
CA ALA A 36 6.69 2.94 2.37
C ALA A 36 5.28 3.51 2.58
N LEU A 37 4.36 3.19 1.69
CA LEU A 37 2.96 3.62 1.79
C LEU A 37 2.36 3.21 3.14
N PHE A 38 2.50 1.95 3.50
CA PHE A 38 1.92 1.44 4.76
C PHE A 38 2.67 1.96 5.97
N ARG A 39 3.99 2.14 5.87
CA ARG A 39 4.78 2.73 6.95
C ARG A 39 4.40 4.20 7.18
N THR A 40 3.98 4.89 6.12
CA THR A 40 3.46 6.26 6.26
C THR A 40 2.09 6.26 6.93
N PHE A 41 1.19 5.37 6.52
CA PHE A 41 -0.13 5.23 7.16
C PHE A 41 0.00 4.91 8.65
N ALA A 42 1.00 4.13 9.02
CA ALA A 42 1.20 3.68 10.40
C ALA A 42 1.55 4.82 11.36
N ARG A 43 1.87 5.99 10.86
CA ARG A 43 2.02 7.18 11.72
C ARG A 43 0.71 7.58 12.38
N ASN A 44 -0.42 7.17 11.79
CA ASN A 44 -1.73 7.28 12.41
C ASN A 44 -2.29 5.86 12.48
N LEU A 45 -1.97 5.17 13.56
CA LEU A 45 -2.26 3.74 13.67
C LEU A 45 -3.75 3.42 13.58
N PRO A 46 -4.67 4.17 14.21
CA PRO A 46 -6.10 3.92 14.02
C PRO A 46 -6.54 4.03 12.56
N MET A 47 -6.01 4.99 11.82
CA MET A 47 -6.29 5.13 10.39
C MET A 47 -5.75 3.92 9.60
N ALA A 48 -4.52 3.50 9.90
CA ALA A 48 -3.91 2.35 9.24
C ALA A 48 -4.73 1.08 9.44
N MET A 49 -5.25 0.89 10.65
CA MET A 49 -6.10 -0.26 10.96
C MET A 49 -7.41 -0.25 10.16
N ALA A 50 -8.04 0.91 10.04
CA ALA A 50 -9.26 1.06 9.24
C ALA A 50 -8.97 0.86 7.74
N MET A 51 -7.87 1.41 7.26
CA MET A 51 -7.46 1.25 5.86
C MET A 51 -7.11 -0.20 5.53
N ARG A 52 -6.54 -0.92 6.47
CA ARG A 52 -6.24 -2.33 6.28
C ARG A 52 -7.51 -3.14 6.03
N GLU A 53 -8.57 -2.87 6.76
CA GLU A 53 -9.84 -3.57 6.55
C GLU A 53 -10.45 -3.23 5.20
N TRP A 54 -10.48 -1.96 4.85
CA TRP A 54 -10.98 -1.51 3.55
C TRP A 54 -10.16 -2.09 2.41
N GLY A 55 -8.83 -1.97 2.48
CA GLY A 55 -7.93 -2.51 1.46
C GLY A 55 -8.02 -4.02 1.35
N GLY A 56 -8.19 -4.70 2.48
CA GLY A 56 -8.38 -6.16 2.49
C GLY A 56 -9.63 -6.58 1.74
N TYR A 57 -10.72 -5.82 1.87
CA TYR A 57 -11.91 -6.06 1.07
C TYR A 57 -11.65 -5.86 -0.41
N GLU A 58 -11.01 -4.75 -0.78
CA GLU A 58 -10.73 -4.43 -2.18
C GLU A 58 -9.85 -5.48 -2.86
N LEU A 59 -8.94 -6.09 -2.11
CA LEU A 59 -8.04 -7.11 -2.63
C LEU A 59 -8.60 -8.53 -2.49
N SER A 60 -9.79 -8.68 -1.91
CA SER A 60 -10.37 -9.98 -1.65
C SER A 60 -11.22 -10.47 -2.82
N ARG A 61 -11.61 -11.75 -2.73
CA ARG A 61 -12.54 -12.35 -3.69
C ARG A 61 -13.97 -11.87 -3.50
N GLN A 62 -14.26 -11.14 -2.44
CA GLN A 62 -15.59 -10.58 -2.20
C GLN A 62 -15.87 -9.35 -3.05
N LEU A 63 -14.82 -8.72 -3.59
CA LEU A 63 -14.99 -7.63 -4.54
C LEU A 63 -15.73 -8.14 -5.79
N SER A 64 -16.64 -7.33 -6.33
CA SER A 64 -17.43 -7.73 -7.51
C SER A 64 -16.63 -7.77 -8.81
N LEU A 65 -15.44 -7.22 -8.82
CA LEU A 65 -14.53 -7.28 -9.98
C LEU A 65 -13.57 -8.46 -9.83
N SER A 66 -13.19 -9.08 -10.96
CA SER A 66 -12.11 -10.05 -10.94
C SER A 66 -10.78 -9.34 -10.62
N MET A 67 -9.76 -10.12 -10.24
CA MET A 67 -8.43 -9.56 -10.00
C MET A 67 -7.94 -8.81 -11.24
N ARG A 68 -8.10 -9.40 -12.42
CA ARG A 68 -7.68 -8.76 -13.67
C ARG A 68 -8.41 -7.44 -13.90
N GLN A 69 -9.73 -7.42 -13.73
CA GLN A 69 -10.53 -6.22 -13.90
C GLN A 69 -10.11 -5.14 -12.90
N ARG A 70 -9.92 -5.53 -11.64
CA ARG A 70 -9.46 -4.61 -10.60
C ARG A 70 -8.13 -3.97 -10.98
N GLU A 71 -7.16 -4.77 -11.40
CA GLU A 71 -5.83 -4.25 -11.74
C GLU A 71 -5.86 -3.36 -12.99
N ILE A 72 -6.70 -3.67 -13.95
CA ILE A 72 -6.88 -2.80 -15.12
C ILE A 72 -7.39 -1.42 -14.69
N VAL A 73 -8.39 -1.38 -13.81
CA VAL A 73 -8.95 -0.12 -13.31
C VAL A 73 -7.88 0.67 -12.53
N ILE A 74 -7.19 0.01 -11.62
CA ILE A 74 -6.16 0.67 -10.81
C ILE A 74 -5.04 1.22 -11.70
N ASN A 75 -4.54 0.42 -12.62
CA ASN A 75 -3.45 0.84 -13.49
C ASN A 75 -3.87 2.00 -14.41
N ARG A 76 -5.11 1.97 -14.88
CA ARG A 76 -5.65 3.05 -15.71
C ARG A 76 -5.74 4.36 -14.92
N VAL A 77 -6.33 4.31 -13.73
CA VAL A 77 -6.52 5.48 -12.89
C VAL A 77 -5.17 6.07 -12.46
N THR A 78 -4.25 5.23 -12.01
CA THR A 78 -2.95 5.70 -11.55
C THR A 78 -2.14 6.31 -12.68
N ALA A 79 -2.22 5.74 -13.88
CA ALA A 79 -1.54 6.30 -15.05
C ALA A 79 -2.13 7.66 -15.44
N LEU A 80 -3.45 7.77 -15.49
CA LEU A 80 -4.13 9.03 -15.83
C LEU A 80 -3.86 10.13 -14.82
N CYS A 81 -3.75 9.78 -13.54
CA CYS A 81 -3.50 10.74 -12.47
C CYS A 81 -2.02 11.01 -12.20
N GLY A 82 -1.13 10.35 -12.93
CA GLY A 82 0.30 10.49 -12.72
C GLY A 82 0.78 9.93 -11.38
N CYS A 83 0.06 8.96 -10.82
CA CYS A 83 0.39 8.36 -9.53
C CYS A 83 1.38 7.21 -9.72
N GLU A 84 2.63 7.57 -9.93
CA GLU A 84 3.70 6.66 -10.31
C GLU A 84 3.97 5.59 -9.25
N TYR A 85 3.95 5.98 -7.99
CA TYR A 85 4.23 5.06 -6.88
C TYR A 85 3.20 3.94 -6.82
N GLU A 86 1.91 4.29 -6.82
CA GLU A 86 0.84 3.30 -6.73
C GLU A 86 0.79 2.40 -7.96
N TRP A 87 0.99 2.98 -9.15
CA TRP A 87 1.12 2.21 -10.38
C TRP A 87 2.24 1.18 -10.25
N GLY A 88 3.40 1.61 -9.77
CA GLY A 88 4.57 0.74 -9.62
C GLY A 88 4.34 -0.39 -8.61
N VAL A 89 3.69 -0.11 -7.49
CA VAL A 89 3.37 -1.13 -6.48
C VAL A 89 2.47 -2.21 -7.08
N HIS A 90 1.43 -1.82 -7.80
CA HIS A 90 0.50 -2.79 -8.39
C HIS A 90 1.14 -3.59 -9.52
N ILE A 91 2.00 -2.98 -10.32
CA ILE A 91 2.78 -3.73 -11.32
C ILE A 91 3.70 -4.74 -10.64
N ALA A 92 4.39 -4.34 -9.58
CA ALA A 92 5.33 -5.24 -8.89
C ALA A 92 4.65 -6.46 -8.28
N PHE A 93 3.43 -6.29 -7.73
CA PHE A 93 2.76 -7.37 -7.00
C PHE A 93 1.75 -8.15 -7.83
N PHE A 94 1.20 -7.58 -8.90
CA PHE A 94 0.05 -8.18 -9.58
C PHE A 94 0.18 -8.30 -11.10
N ALA A 95 1.32 -7.97 -11.70
CA ALA A 95 1.44 -8.00 -13.16
C ALA A 95 1.49 -9.42 -13.74
N ASP A 96 1.82 -10.41 -12.96
CA ASP A 96 1.91 -11.82 -13.42
C ASP A 96 0.69 -12.64 -13.07
#